data_45fe59606efb89cbf34d8627c99ce821
#
_entry.id   45fe59606efb89cbf34d8627c99ce821
#
_cell.length_a   1.000
_cell.length_b   1.000
_cell.length_c   1.000
_cell.angle_alpha   90.00
_cell.angle_beta   90.00
_cell.angle_gamma   90.00
#
_symmetry.space_group_name_H-M   'P 1'
#
loop_
_entity.id
_entity.type
_entity.pdbx_description
1 polymer ?
#
loop_
_entity_poly.entity_id
_entity_poly.type
_entity_poly.pdbx_seq_one_letter_code
_entity_poly.pdbx_strand_id
1 'polypeptide(L)' 'MDARKAFEALLVSKGKKPTKWDGSKYLNKNTQTYWRWFLLGWELRGMSK' A
#
# COMPACT_ATOMS: atom_id res chain seq x y z
N MET A 1 3.30 11.71 -6.27
CA MET A 1 2.40 10.56 -6.28
C MET A 1 2.13 10.08 -4.87
N ASP A 2 0.89 9.78 -4.59
CA ASP A 2 0.47 9.31 -3.28
C ASP A 2 0.86 7.85 -3.11
N ALA A 3 1.43 7.49 -1.94
CA ALA A 3 1.85 6.12 -1.67
C ALA A 3 0.68 5.14 -1.77
N ARG A 4 -0.51 5.54 -1.30
CA ARG A 4 -1.68 4.68 -1.36
C ARG A 4 -2.11 4.39 -2.80
N LYS A 5 -2.06 5.38 -3.67
CA LYS A 5 -2.39 5.18 -5.08
C LYS A 5 -1.40 4.22 -5.73
N ALA A 6 -0.11 4.36 -5.44
CA ALA A 6 0.90 3.48 -5.98
C ALA A 6 0.70 2.05 -5.48
N PHE A 7 0.37 1.88 -4.21
CA PHE A 7 0.11 0.58 -3.63
C PHE A 7 -1.11 -0.09 -4.28
N GLU A 8 -2.20 0.66 -4.45
CA GLU A 8 -3.41 0.11 -5.06
C GLU A 8 -3.19 -0.27 -6.53
N ALA A 9 -2.42 0.53 -7.25
CA ALA A 9 -2.05 0.20 -8.62
C ALA A 9 -1.24 -1.10 -8.68
N LEU A 10 -0.35 -1.31 -7.72
CA LEU A 10 0.41 -2.53 -7.63
C LEU A 10 -0.49 -3.74 -7.37
N LEU A 11 -1.46 -3.60 -6.46
CA LEU A 11 -2.41 -4.68 -6.18
C LEU A 11 -3.20 -5.06 -7.43
N VAL A 12 -3.68 -4.07 -8.15
CA VAL A 12 -4.45 -4.31 -9.38
C VAL A 12 -3.58 -5.02 -10.42
N SER A 13 -2.33 -4.62 -10.57
CA SER A 13 -1.42 -5.25 -11.54
C SER A 13 -1.15 -6.71 -11.22
N LYS A 14 -1.32 -7.11 -9.95
CA LYS A 14 -1.16 -8.50 -9.53
C LYS A 14 -2.48 -9.26 -9.52
N GLY A 15 -3.54 -8.68 -10.05
CA GLY A 15 -4.85 -9.30 -10.11
C GLY A 15 -5.61 -9.30 -8.80
N LYS A 16 -5.20 -8.46 -7.85
CA LYS A 16 -5.86 -8.34 -6.55
C LYS A 16 -6.67 -7.06 -6.52
N LYS A 17 -7.81 -7.11 -5.83
CA LYS A 17 -8.64 -5.92 -5.65
C LYS A 17 -8.26 -5.23 -4.36
N PRO A 18 -8.14 -3.88 -4.37
CA PRO A 18 -7.95 -3.15 -3.12
C PRO A 18 -9.14 -3.39 -2.19
N THR A 19 -8.86 -3.64 -0.92
CA THR A 19 -9.90 -3.81 0.06
C THR A 19 -10.32 -2.46 0.63
N LYS A 20 -11.35 -2.46 1.46
CA LYS A 20 -11.93 -1.24 1.98
C LYS A 20 -10.93 -0.49 2.88
N TRP A 21 -10.86 0.80 2.67
CA TRP A 21 -10.02 1.73 3.44
C TRP A 21 -10.90 2.48 4.42
N ASP A 22 -10.53 2.52 5.70
CA ASP A 22 -11.35 3.15 6.73
C ASP A 22 -10.97 4.61 7.01
N GLY A 23 -10.01 5.14 6.28
CA GLY A 23 -9.51 6.49 6.49
C GLY A 23 -8.10 6.53 7.07
N SER A 24 -7.64 5.43 7.67
CA SER A 24 -6.29 5.36 8.23
C SER A 24 -5.62 4.02 7.98
N LYS A 25 -6.38 2.97 7.69
CA LYS A 25 -5.82 1.64 7.45
C LYS A 25 -6.77 0.81 6.59
N TYR A 26 -6.26 -0.29 6.05
CA TYR A 26 -7.09 -1.25 5.33
C TYR A 26 -7.75 -2.20 6.33
N LEU A 27 -9.02 -2.52 6.09
CA LEU A 27 -9.77 -3.39 6.99
C LEU A 27 -9.35 -4.86 6.87
N ASN A 28 -8.89 -5.27 5.69
CA ASN A 28 -8.44 -6.64 5.48
C ASN A 28 -7.03 -6.81 6.06
N LYS A 29 -6.84 -7.82 6.92
CA LYS A 29 -5.56 -8.08 7.58
C LYS A 29 -4.41 -8.27 6.60
N ASN A 30 -4.62 -9.07 5.57
CA ASN A 30 -3.57 -9.35 4.59
C ASN A 30 -3.18 -8.09 3.83
N THR A 31 -4.17 -7.33 3.39
CA THR A 31 -3.92 -6.08 2.69
C THR A 31 -3.21 -5.09 3.59
N GLN A 32 -3.61 -5.01 4.86
CA GLN A 32 -2.98 -4.11 5.81
C GLN A 32 -1.51 -4.49 6.04
N THR A 33 -1.19 -5.77 6.12
CA THR A 33 0.18 -6.24 6.26
C THR A 33 1.02 -5.83 5.05
N TYR A 34 0.52 -6.05 3.85
CA TYR A 34 1.21 -5.64 2.63
C TYR A 34 1.38 -4.12 2.58
N TRP A 35 0.39 -3.38 3.00
CA TRP A 35 0.43 -1.92 3.06
C TRP A 35 1.56 -1.43 3.97
N ARG A 36 1.71 -2.05 5.14
CA ARG A 36 2.78 -1.70 6.08
C ARG A 36 4.16 -1.91 5.44
N TRP A 37 4.37 -3.05 4.82
CA TRP A 37 5.64 -3.34 4.14
C TRP A 37 5.88 -2.40 2.97
N PHE A 38 4.84 -2.11 2.23
CA PHE A 38 4.94 -1.16 1.12
C PHE A 38 5.34 0.22 1.62
N LEU A 39 4.74 0.69 2.71
CA LEU A 39 5.09 1.99 3.28
C LEU A 39 6.54 2.06 3.75
N LEU A 40 7.02 0.99 4.38
CA LEU A 40 8.43 0.96 4.80
C LEU A 40 9.35 1.13 3.61
N GLY A 41 9.12 0.39 2.53
CA GLY A 41 9.91 0.52 1.33
C GLY A 41 9.78 1.89 0.68
N TRP A 42 8.57 2.43 0.70
CA TRP A 42 8.31 3.76 0.15
C TRP A 42 9.08 4.84 0.88
N GLU A 43 9.07 4.78 2.22
CA GLU A 43 9.77 5.76 3.05
C GLU A 43 11.28 5.63 2.90
N LEU A 44 11.80 4.40 2.92
CA LEU A 44 13.23 4.16 2.72
C LEU A 44 13.69 4.70 1.38
N ARG A 45 12.90 4.52 0.36
CA ARG A 45 13.18 5.01 -0.97
C ARG A 45 13.25 6.53 -1.00
N GLY A 46 12.37 7.19 -0.26
CA GLY A 46 12.37 8.63 -0.14
C GLY A 46 13.58 9.15 0.63
N MET A 47 14.04 8.38 1.61
CA MET A 47 15.18 8.76 2.43
C MET A 47 16.52 8.56 1.73
N SER A 48 16.57 7.70 0.74
CA SER A 48 17.83 7.37 0.07
C SER A 48 18.23 8.37 -1.02
N LYS A 49 17.48 9.41 -1.20
CA LYS A 49 17.80 10.46 -2.17
C LYS A 49 18.93 11.35 -1.72
#